data_3d0b72cee67064da79b455c71a9cff31
#
_entry.id   3d0b72cee67064da79b455c71a9cff31
#
_cell.length_a   1.000
_cell.length_b   1.000
_cell.length_c   1.000
_cell.angle_alpha   90.00
_cell.angle_beta   90.00
_cell.angle_gamma   90.00
#
_symmetry.space_group_name_H-M   'P 1'
#
loop_
_entity.id
_entity.type
_entity.pdbx_description
1 polymer ?
#
loop_
_entity_poly.entity_id
_entity_poly.type
_entity_poly.pdbx_seq_one_letter_code
_entity_poly.pdbx_strand_id
1 'polypeptide(L)'
;MKNRFRIILAGLLAFACMTSKADEGMWLPSLISQRITDMQAKGFRLNAEDIYSINEASLKDAVVLFGRGCTGELVSPEGLLLTNHHCGYGQIQKHSSVEHDYLKDGFWAMSRAEELPNKGLTVSFLERMEDVTDAVLNGYEPSMSEEQRVEIVKNNSKAIIDEAVKEGKGLRATVEALYYGNQYFLFLYREYADVRLVGAPPSSIGKFGGDTDNWMWPRHTGDFSMFRVYADKDNNPAEYSEDNVPYRPKKYFRISTKGVQEGDFTFIYGFPGRTQEYIHSEGVRYIEETGDPHKIALRTLRLDIMNRHQSQS
;
A
#
# COMPACT_ATOMS: atom_id res chain seq x y z
N MET A 1 -11.82 41.89 -40.77
CA MET A 1 -12.09 41.61 -39.35
C MET A 1 -12.40 40.12 -39.09
N LYS A 2 -13.26 39.46 -39.85
CA LYS A 2 -13.62 38.03 -39.63
C LYS A 2 -12.45 37.02 -39.65
N ASN A 3 -11.45 37.23 -40.52
CA ASN A 3 -10.28 36.33 -40.60
C ASN A 3 -9.31 36.49 -39.42
N ARG A 4 -9.15 37.68 -38.86
CA ARG A 4 -8.30 37.91 -37.69
C ARG A 4 -8.91 37.30 -36.42
N PHE A 5 -10.25 37.34 -36.30
CA PHE A 5 -10.96 36.72 -35.21
C PHE A 5 -10.86 35.18 -35.23
N ARG A 6 -10.91 34.56 -36.43
CA ARG A 6 -10.72 33.13 -36.63
C ARG A 6 -9.28 32.67 -36.30
N ILE A 7 -8.28 33.46 -36.61
CA ILE A 7 -6.88 33.17 -36.28
C ILE A 7 -6.64 33.29 -34.79
N ILE A 8 -7.23 34.27 -34.11
CA ILE A 8 -7.14 34.45 -32.65
C ILE A 8 -7.88 33.30 -31.94
N LEU A 9 -9.06 32.90 -32.42
CA LEU A 9 -9.81 31.78 -31.86
C LEU A 9 -9.10 30.43 -32.06
N ALA A 10 -8.46 30.23 -33.24
CA ALA A 10 -7.65 29.04 -33.50
C ALA A 10 -6.38 29.01 -32.65
N GLY A 11 -5.76 30.17 -32.41
CA GLY A 11 -4.62 30.33 -31.52
C GLY A 11 -5.01 30.04 -30.03
N LEU A 12 -6.16 30.54 -29.59
CA LEU A 12 -6.70 30.27 -28.26
C LEU A 12 -7.09 28.78 -28.06
N LEU A 13 -7.67 28.17 -29.10
CA LEU A 13 -7.95 26.73 -29.08
C LEU A 13 -6.66 25.88 -29.09
N ALA A 14 -5.65 26.27 -29.85
CA ALA A 14 -4.34 25.61 -29.85
C ALA A 14 -3.61 25.77 -28.51
N PHE A 15 -3.80 26.89 -27.82
CA PHE A 15 -3.26 27.11 -26.47
C PHE A 15 -4.04 26.34 -25.39
N ALA A 16 -5.34 26.11 -25.58
CA ALA A 16 -6.16 25.28 -24.70
C ALA A 16 -5.89 23.76 -24.86
N CYS A 17 -5.24 23.36 -25.95
CA CYS A 17 -4.72 22.03 -26.19
C CYS A 17 -3.30 21.81 -25.65
N MET A 18 -2.78 22.69 -24.79
CA MET A 18 -1.61 22.35 -23.99
C MET A 18 -2.06 21.23 -23.04
N THR A 19 -1.80 20.02 -23.46
CA THR A 19 -2.07 18.80 -22.72
C THR A 19 -1.47 18.96 -21.32
N SER A 20 -2.31 19.09 -20.32
CA SER A 20 -1.96 18.78 -18.96
C SER A 20 -1.46 17.33 -18.99
N LYS A 21 -0.15 17.14 -19.09
CA LYS A 21 0.44 15.82 -18.91
C LYS A 21 0.27 15.50 -17.44
N ALA A 22 -0.67 14.64 -17.14
CA ALA A 22 -0.72 14.00 -15.83
C ALA A 22 0.61 13.28 -15.58
N ASP A 23 1.06 13.33 -14.36
CA ASP A 23 2.21 12.55 -13.93
C ASP A 23 1.77 11.09 -13.79
N GLU A 24 2.18 10.28 -14.75
CA GLU A 24 1.72 8.91 -14.90
C GLU A 24 2.57 7.92 -14.09
N GLY A 25 1.91 6.85 -13.67
CA GLY A 25 2.52 5.59 -13.33
C GLY A 25 2.75 5.36 -11.84
N MET A 26 2.90 4.09 -11.55
CA MET A 26 3.44 3.59 -10.28
C MET A 26 4.87 3.12 -10.54
N TRP A 27 5.83 3.73 -9.84
CA TRP A 27 7.24 3.48 -10.09
C TRP A 27 7.82 2.61 -8.97
N LEU A 28 8.61 1.61 -9.38
CA LEU A 28 9.32 0.78 -8.41
C LEU A 28 10.40 1.61 -7.70
N PRO A 29 10.44 1.61 -6.36
CA PRO A 29 11.42 2.39 -5.60
C PRO A 29 12.87 2.06 -5.97
N SER A 30 13.18 0.79 -6.25
CA SER A 30 14.51 0.36 -6.70
C SER A 30 14.95 0.95 -8.04
N LEU A 31 14.00 1.38 -8.87
CA LEU A 31 14.24 1.99 -10.19
C LEU A 31 14.00 3.51 -10.21
N ILE A 32 13.77 4.12 -9.05
CA ILE A 32 13.39 5.53 -8.96
C ILE A 32 14.45 6.49 -9.51
N SER A 33 15.70 6.07 -9.53
CA SER A 33 16.80 6.85 -10.12
C SER A 33 16.54 7.25 -11.58
N GLN A 34 15.78 6.44 -12.33
CA GLN A 34 15.38 6.72 -13.71
C GLN A 34 14.37 7.88 -13.82
N ARG A 35 13.69 8.23 -12.71
CA ARG A 35 12.65 9.27 -12.65
C ARG A 35 13.05 10.49 -11.85
N ILE A 36 14.17 10.43 -11.14
CA ILE A 36 14.56 11.49 -10.20
C ILE A 36 14.71 12.85 -10.84
N THR A 37 15.22 12.91 -12.06
CA THR A 37 15.40 14.17 -12.80
C THR A 37 14.05 14.83 -13.12
N ASP A 38 13.05 14.03 -13.54
CA ASP A 38 11.70 14.53 -13.81
C ASP A 38 11.02 15.01 -12.53
N MET A 39 11.19 14.26 -11.42
CA MET A 39 10.66 14.63 -10.10
C MET A 39 11.30 15.93 -9.61
N GLN A 40 12.61 16.08 -9.75
CA GLN A 40 13.33 17.29 -9.34
C GLN A 40 12.94 18.52 -10.19
N ALA A 41 12.68 18.34 -11.47
CA ALA A 41 12.18 19.40 -12.33
C ALA A 41 10.79 19.92 -11.88
N LYS A 42 10.02 19.10 -11.16
CA LYS A 42 8.71 19.44 -10.57
C LYS A 42 8.78 19.89 -9.11
N GLY A 43 9.98 20.06 -8.56
CA GLY A 43 10.18 20.59 -7.21
C GLY A 43 10.55 19.56 -6.14
N PHE A 44 10.73 18.28 -6.50
CA PHE A 44 11.27 17.29 -5.58
C PHE A 44 12.73 17.64 -5.20
N ARG A 45 13.09 17.51 -3.92
CA ARG A 45 14.38 18.00 -3.40
C ARG A 45 15.29 16.92 -2.83
N LEU A 46 14.83 15.66 -2.87
CA LEU A 46 15.60 14.52 -2.39
C LEU A 46 16.30 13.81 -3.55
N ASN A 47 17.20 12.88 -3.21
CA ASN A 47 17.87 12.00 -4.17
C ASN A 47 17.17 10.64 -4.23
N ALA A 48 17.59 9.79 -5.17
CA ALA A 48 17.05 8.44 -5.31
C ALA A 48 17.33 7.58 -4.06
N GLU A 49 18.53 7.71 -3.49
CA GLU A 49 18.96 7.02 -2.29
C GLU A 49 18.15 7.42 -1.04
N ASP A 50 17.66 8.65 -0.98
CA ASP A 50 16.74 9.09 0.09
C ASP A 50 15.42 8.34 0.04
N ILE A 51 14.95 7.96 -1.16
CA ILE A 51 13.72 7.19 -1.36
C ILE A 51 13.96 5.71 -1.10
N TYR A 52 14.98 5.14 -1.74
CA TYR A 52 15.31 3.74 -1.66
C TYR A 52 16.82 3.52 -1.61
N SER A 53 17.30 2.97 -0.51
CA SER A 53 18.66 2.49 -0.33
C SER A 53 18.66 1.17 0.43
N ILE A 54 19.56 0.26 0.06
CA ILE A 54 19.82 -0.97 0.81
C ILE A 54 20.97 -0.78 1.83
N ASN A 55 21.79 0.24 1.63
CA ASN A 55 22.98 0.50 2.44
C ASN A 55 22.73 1.55 3.52
N GLU A 56 21.88 2.53 3.25
CA GLU A 56 21.60 3.66 4.13
C GLU A 56 20.11 3.72 4.48
N ALA A 57 19.80 4.41 5.60
CA ALA A 57 18.42 4.64 5.99
C ALA A 57 17.70 5.55 4.98
N SER A 58 16.61 5.09 4.41
CA SER A 58 15.85 5.79 3.38
C SER A 58 14.35 5.81 3.70
N LEU A 59 13.53 6.46 2.88
CA LEU A 59 12.08 6.51 3.09
C LEU A 59 11.45 5.13 3.14
N LYS A 60 12.02 4.11 2.45
CA LYS A 60 11.53 2.72 2.52
C LYS A 60 11.49 2.16 3.95
N ASP A 61 12.40 2.63 4.83
CA ASP A 61 12.49 2.14 6.21
C ASP A 61 11.44 2.77 7.14
N ALA A 62 10.72 3.79 6.65
CA ALA A 62 9.59 4.41 7.35
C ALA A 62 8.23 3.91 6.87
N VAL A 63 8.17 3.15 5.77
CA VAL A 63 6.94 2.64 5.17
C VAL A 63 6.88 1.14 5.33
N VAL A 64 5.74 0.63 5.75
CA VAL A 64 5.54 -0.81 6.00
C VAL A 64 4.34 -1.35 5.26
N LEU A 65 4.42 -2.64 4.92
CA LEU A 65 3.25 -3.42 4.56
C LEU A 65 2.53 -3.80 5.87
N PHE A 66 1.36 -3.23 6.09
CA PHE A 66 0.52 -3.46 7.26
C PHE A 66 -0.44 -4.62 6.99
N GLY A 67 -0.30 -5.68 7.77
CA GLY A 67 -1.01 -6.92 7.51
C GLY A 67 -0.60 -7.50 6.15
N ARG A 68 -1.59 -7.79 5.29
CA ARG A 68 -1.33 -8.43 4.00
C ARG A 68 -1.68 -7.56 2.78
N GLY A 69 -1.97 -6.29 2.97
CA GLY A 69 -2.42 -5.50 1.83
C GLY A 69 -2.55 -3.99 2.05
N CYS A 70 -2.31 -3.49 3.26
CA CYS A 70 -2.35 -2.06 3.52
C CYS A 70 -0.94 -1.47 3.65
N THR A 71 -0.83 -0.18 3.45
CA THR A 71 0.37 0.58 3.77
C THR A 71 0.22 1.20 5.15
N GLY A 72 1.30 1.22 5.92
CA GLY A 72 1.42 2.02 7.13
C GLY A 72 2.73 2.79 7.12
N GLU A 73 2.80 3.85 7.89
CA GLU A 73 3.99 4.69 8.02
C GLU A 73 4.36 4.92 9.47
N LEU A 74 5.66 4.81 9.75
CA LEU A 74 6.21 5.14 11.06
C LEU A 74 6.35 6.64 11.20
N VAL A 75 5.84 7.19 12.31
CA VAL A 75 5.81 8.63 12.59
C VAL A 75 6.53 9.00 13.88
N SER A 76 7.18 8.04 14.54
CA SER A 76 7.97 8.31 15.75
C SER A 76 9.21 7.42 15.84
N PRO A 77 10.22 7.82 16.66
CA PRO A 77 11.39 6.99 16.93
C PRO A 77 11.09 5.76 17.80
N GLU A 78 9.86 5.60 18.26
CA GLU A 78 9.39 4.52 19.13
C GLU A 78 8.28 3.69 18.49
N GLY A 79 8.38 3.46 17.17
CA GLY A 79 7.54 2.51 16.44
C GLY A 79 6.07 2.89 16.32
N LEU A 80 5.67 4.15 16.59
CA LEU A 80 4.29 4.59 16.35
C LEU A 80 4.02 4.61 14.85
N LEU A 81 2.96 3.93 14.44
CA LEU A 81 2.57 3.70 13.08
C LEU A 81 1.17 4.26 12.82
N LEU A 82 1.01 4.96 11.71
CA LEU A 82 -0.28 5.36 11.15
C LEU A 82 -0.66 4.46 9.99
N THR A 83 -1.95 4.16 9.87
CA THR A 83 -2.55 3.51 8.70
C THR A 83 -4.02 3.94 8.60
N ASN A 84 -4.74 3.48 7.60
CA ASN A 84 -6.15 3.80 7.46
C ASN A 84 -7.02 3.13 8.55
N HIS A 85 -8.14 3.74 8.88
CA HIS A 85 -9.15 3.15 9.78
C HIS A 85 -9.68 1.83 9.21
N HIS A 86 -9.99 1.81 7.91
CA HIS A 86 -10.47 0.58 7.28
C HIS A 86 -9.43 -0.56 7.26
N CYS A 87 -8.13 -0.24 7.29
CA CYS A 87 -7.06 -1.21 7.44
C CYS A 87 -6.98 -1.79 8.86
N GLY A 88 -7.21 -0.95 9.86
CA GLY A 88 -7.28 -1.34 11.27
C GLY A 88 -8.63 -1.91 11.71
N TYR A 89 -9.68 -1.80 10.88
CA TYR A 89 -11.06 -2.12 11.25
C TYR A 89 -11.22 -3.47 11.91
N GLY A 90 -10.64 -4.52 11.33
CA GLY A 90 -10.73 -5.88 11.86
C GLY A 90 -10.08 -6.03 13.25
N GLN A 91 -9.04 -5.26 13.55
CA GLN A 91 -8.39 -5.28 14.85
C GLN A 91 -9.22 -4.50 15.88
N ILE A 92 -9.74 -3.34 15.52
CA ILE A 92 -10.64 -2.55 16.36
C ILE A 92 -11.88 -3.38 16.72
N GLN A 93 -12.45 -4.08 15.73
CA GLN A 93 -13.61 -4.95 15.93
C GLN A 93 -13.32 -6.12 16.89
N LYS A 94 -12.15 -6.75 16.77
CA LYS A 94 -11.76 -7.87 17.65
C LYS A 94 -11.63 -7.48 19.12
N HIS A 95 -11.31 -6.22 19.38
CA HIS A 95 -11.22 -5.66 20.72
C HIS A 95 -12.53 -5.07 21.22
N SER A 96 -13.53 -4.91 20.35
CA SER A 96 -14.85 -4.40 20.72
C SER A 96 -15.69 -5.48 21.40
N SER A 97 -16.49 -5.09 22.38
CA SER A 97 -17.52 -5.89 23.03
C SER A 97 -18.83 -5.10 23.11
N VAL A 98 -19.87 -5.69 23.68
CA VAL A 98 -21.14 -4.98 23.91
C VAL A 98 -20.96 -3.83 24.91
N GLU A 99 -20.08 -4.02 25.90
CA GLU A 99 -19.79 -3.02 26.94
C GLU A 99 -18.80 -1.96 26.47
N HIS A 100 -17.95 -2.30 25.50
CA HIS A 100 -16.89 -1.44 24.97
C HIS A 100 -16.86 -1.52 23.44
N ASP A 101 -17.71 -0.78 22.78
CA ASP A 101 -17.80 -0.75 21.32
C ASP A 101 -16.82 0.26 20.72
N TYR A 102 -15.57 -0.18 20.55
CA TYR A 102 -14.49 0.67 20.00
C TYR A 102 -14.73 1.10 18.54
N LEU A 103 -15.57 0.38 17.80
CA LEU A 103 -15.98 0.85 16.46
C LEU A 103 -16.91 2.05 16.54
N LYS A 104 -17.77 2.08 17.54
CA LYS A 104 -18.75 3.16 17.76
C LYS A 104 -18.16 4.35 18.51
N ASP A 105 -17.41 4.07 19.57
CA ASP A 105 -16.97 5.09 20.53
C ASP A 105 -15.52 5.54 20.28
N GLY A 106 -14.77 4.81 19.46
CA GLY A 106 -13.34 4.97 19.29
C GLY A 106 -12.54 4.33 20.43
N PHE A 107 -11.22 4.31 20.28
CA PHE A 107 -10.29 3.82 21.29
C PHE A 107 -9.03 4.68 21.31
N TRP A 108 -8.54 5.01 22.51
CA TRP A 108 -7.29 5.74 22.69
C TRP A 108 -6.57 5.23 23.94
N ALA A 109 -5.43 4.59 23.75
CA ALA A 109 -4.53 4.21 24.84
C ALA A 109 -3.84 5.46 25.38
N MET A 110 -4.02 5.76 26.65
CA MET A 110 -3.41 6.89 27.33
C MET A 110 -2.02 6.56 27.89
N SER A 111 -1.67 5.29 27.89
CA SER A 111 -0.36 4.78 28.27
C SER A 111 -0.01 3.55 27.44
N ARG A 112 1.29 3.16 27.44
CA ARG A 112 1.73 1.94 26.74
C ARG A 112 1.13 0.66 27.32
N ALA A 113 0.78 0.67 28.58
CA ALA A 113 0.14 -0.48 29.24
C ALA A 113 -1.30 -0.71 28.76
N GLU A 114 -1.93 0.30 28.17
CA GLU A 114 -3.29 0.22 27.62
C GLU A 114 -3.29 -0.13 26.12
N GLU A 115 -2.13 -0.17 25.47
CA GLU A 115 -2.04 -0.53 24.06
C GLU A 115 -2.41 -2.01 23.86
N LEU A 116 -3.35 -2.29 22.96
CA LEU A 116 -3.98 -3.60 22.83
C LEU A 116 -3.24 -4.50 21.81
N PRO A 117 -2.72 -5.68 22.22
CA PRO A 117 -1.98 -6.55 21.34
C PRO A 117 -2.88 -7.22 20.29
N ASN A 118 -2.41 -7.32 19.06
CA ASN A 118 -3.17 -7.85 17.93
C ASN A 118 -2.58 -9.17 17.43
N LYS A 119 -3.00 -10.27 18.03
CA LYS A 119 -2.53 -11.61 17.62
C LYS A 119 -2.82 -11.87 16.14
N GLY A 120 -1.77 -12.24 15.40
CA GLY A 120 -1.84 -12.56 13.97
C GLY A 120 -1.80 -11.34 13.05
N LEU A 121 -1.66 -10.13 13.59
CA LEU A 121 -1.31 -8.95 12.82
C LEU A 121 0.21 -8.85 12.73
N THR A 122 0.72 -8.62 11.53
CA THR A 122 2.15 -8.38 11.29
C THR A 122 2.35 -7.07 10.53
N VAL A 123 3.52 -6.48 10.70
CA VAL A 123 4.03 -5.42 9.81
C VAL A 123 5.34 -5.86 9.20
N SER A 124 5.50 -5.60 7.90
CA SER A 124 6.67 -6.04 7.14
C SER A 124 7.41 -4.82 6.60
N PHE A 125 8.68 -4.71 6.94
CA PHE A 125 9.61 -3.70 6.43
C PHE A 125 10.33 -4.24 5.22
N LEU A 126 10.34 -3.50 4.12
CA LEU A 126 11.08 -3.88 2.92
C LEU A 126 12.59 -3.74 3.18
N GLU A 127 13.29 -4.86 3.20
CA GLU A 127 14.76 -4.87 3.28
C GLU A 127 15.35 -4.54 1.91
N ARG A 128 14.95 -5.29 0.87
CA ARG A 128 15.39 -5.08 -0.51
C ARG A 128 14.43 -5.60 -1.56
N MET A 129 14.59 -5.08 -2.76
CA MET A 129 13.96 -5.55 -3.99
C MET A 129 15.08 -5.91 -4.98
N GLU A 130 14.90 -7.01 -5.71
CA GLU A 130 15.84 -7.46 -6.74
C GLU A 130 15.08 -7.93 -7.97
N ASP A 131 15.57 -7.57 -9.16
CA ASP A 131 15.12 -8.19 -10.40
C ASP A 131 15.70 -9.61 -10.48
N VAL A 132 14.83 -10.59 -10.46
CA VAL A 132 15.16 -12.02 -10.52
C VAL A 132 14.62 -12.69 -11.79
N THR A 133 14.27 -11.91 -12.79
CA THR A 133 13.61 -12.37 -14.02
C THR A 133 14.35 -13.51 -14.67
N ASP A 134 15.66 -13.36 -14.89
CA ASP A 134 16.48 -14.40 -15.53
C ASP A 134 16.53 -15.69 -14.70
N ALA A 135 16.61 -15.56 -13.37
CA ALA A 135 16.62 -16.72 -12.47
C ALA A 135 15.27 -17.42 -12.43
N VAL A 136 14.16 -16.68 -12.44
CA VAL A 136 12.79 -17.23 -12.46
C VAL A 136 12.50 -17.93 -13.79
N LEU A 137 12.95 -17.36 -14.91
CA LEU A 137 12.73 -17.91 -16.24
C LEU A 137 13.81 -18.90 -16.68
N ASN A 138 14.77 -19.22 -15.82
CA ASN A 138 15.82 -20.18 -16.15
C ASN A 138 15.23 -21.55 -16.52
N GLY A 139 15.59 -22.06 -17.69
CA GLY A 139 15.05 -23.29 -18.26
C GLY A 139 13.74 -23.15 -19.04
N TYR A 140 13.18 -21.93 -19.14
CA TYR A 140 12.05 -21.66 -20.04
C TYR A 140 12.52 -21.39 -21.47
N GLU A 141 11.84 -21.99 -22.43
CA GLU A 141 12.00 -21.73 -23.86
C GLU A 141 10.67 -21.33 -24.49
N PRO A 142 10.67 -20.41 -25.48
CA PRO A 142 9.43 -19.94 -26.12
C PRO A 142 8.58 -21.02 -26.80
N SER A 143 9.15 -22.19 -27.06
CA SER A 143 8.46 -23.37 -27.63
C SER A 143 7.66 -24.17 -26.61
N MET A 144 7.85 -23.91 -25.32
CA MET A 144 7.15 -24.59 -24.21
C MET A 144 5.72 -24.14 -24.08
N SER A 145 4.86 -25.04 -23.54
CA SER A 145 3.48 -24.69 -23.24
C SER A 145 3.39 -23.74 -22.03
N GLU A 146 2.24 -23.06 -21.88
CA GLU A 146 2.00 -22.17 -20.75
C GLU A 146 2.01 -22.93 -19.41
N GLU A 147 1.54 -24.19 -19.40
CA GLU A 147 1.60 -25.04 -18.20
C GLU A 147 3.05 -25.30 -17.77
N GLN A 148 3.92 -25.59 -18.74
CA GLN A 148 5.36 -25.80 -18.48
C GLN A 148 6.01 -24.51 -17.97
N ARG A 149 5.66 -23.35 -18.56
CA ARG A 149 6.14 -22.05 -18.10
C ARG A 149 5.72 -21.79 -16.65
N VAL A 150 4.45 -21.98 -16.31
CA VAL A 150 3.92 -21.80 -14.96
C VAL A 150 4.65 -22.68 -13.96
N GLU A 151 4.94 -23.94 -14.31
CA GLU A 151 5.65 -24.85 -13.42
C GLU A 151 7.11 -24.41 -13.20
N ILE A 152 7.83 -24.00 -14.25
CA ILE A 152 9.20 -23.47 -14.15
C ILE A 152 9.22 -22.25 -13.26
N VAL A 153 8.34 -21.25 -13.52
CA VAL A 153 8.23 -20.03 -12.73
C VAL A 153 7.97 -20.35 -11.26
N LYS A 154 7.04 -21.25 -10.97
CA LYS A 154 6.69 -21.66 -9.60
C LYS A 154 7.88 -22.29 -8.87
N ASN A 155 8.57 -23.24 -9.52
CA ASN A 155 9.67 -23.97 -8.91
C ASN A 155 10.89 -23.07 -8.67
N ASN A 156 11.26 -22.25 -9.66
CA ASN A 156 12.37 -21.33 -9.56
C ASN A 156 12.09 -20.23 -8.53
N SER A 157 10.87 -19.64 -8.53
CA SER A 157 10.48 -18.65 -7.54
C SER A 157 10.54 -19.22 -6.12
N LYS A 158 10.08 -20.47 -5.91
CA LYS A 158 10.18 -21.13 -4.62
C LYS A 158 11.64 -21.28 -4.17
N ALA A 159 12.53 -21.72 -5.05
CA ALA A 159 13.95 -21.87 -4.70
C ALA A 159 14.60 -20.53 -4.31
N ILE A 160 14.27 -19.45 -5.04
CA ILE A 160 14.76 -18.09 -4.76
C ILE A 160 14.25 -17.62 -3.38
N ILE A 161 12.97 -17.82 -3.09
CA ILE A 161 12.37 -17.46 -1.79
C ILE A 161 13.03 -18.25 -0.67
N ASP A 162 13.13 -19.57 -0.81
CA ASP A 162 13.72 -20.47 0.20
C ASP A 162 15.18 -20.10 0.50
N GLU A 163 15.93 -19.58 -0.45
CA GLU A 163 17.30 -19.11 -0.25
C GLU A 163 17.33 -17.77 0.48
N ALA A 164 16.53 -16.80 0.01
CA ALA A 164 16.51 -15.45 0.55
C ALA A 164 16.13 -15.39 2.05
N VAL A 165 15.23 -16.25 2.52
CA VAL A 165 14.82 -16.27 3.94
C VAL A 165 15.86 -16.86 4.87
N LYS A 166 16.89 -17.56 4.38
CA LYS A 166 17.99 -18.09 5.19
C LYS A 166 18.94 -17.01 5.69
N GLU A 167 18.91 -15.82 5.10
CA GLU A 167 19.82 -14.72 5.43
C GLU A 167 19.62 -14.16 6.84
N GLY A 168 18.50 -14.45 7.51
CA GLY A 168 18.28 -13.97 8.88
C GLY A 168 16.94 -14.37 9.48
N LYS A 169 16.78 -14.04 10.76
CA LYS A 169 15.52 -14.28 11.50
C LYS A 169 14.46 -13.26 11.13
N GLY A 170 13.20 -13.68 11.15
CA GLY A 170 12.05 -12.82 10.89
C GLY A 170 11.98 -12.34 9.43
N LEU A 171 12.68 -13.00 8.52
CA LEU A 171 12.61 -12.70 7.11
C LEU A 171 11.45 -13.44 6.43
N ARG A 172 10.78 -12.73 5.55
CA ARG A 172 9.76 -13.23 4.65
C ARG A 172 10.08 -12.73 3.24
N ALA A 173 9.96 -13.59 2.26
CA ALA A 173 10.20 -13.22 0.88
C ALA A 173 9.02 -13.57 -0.01
N THR A 174 8.82 -12.79 -1.07
CA THR A 174 7.90 -13.09 -2.17
C THR A 174 8.59 -12.82 -3.50
N VAL A 175 8.18 -13.54 -4.54
CA VAL A 175 8.53 -13.22 -5.92
C VAL A 175 7.25 -12.81 -6.62
N GLU A 176 7.20 -11.58 -7.10
CA GLU A 176 6.03 -10.99 -7.74
C GLU A 176 6.27 -10.82 -9.25
N ALA A 177 5.28 -11.24 -10.02
CA ALA A 177 5.26 -11.00 -11.46
C ALA A 177 4.76 -9.59 -11.75
N LEU A 178 5.58 -8.78 -12.39
CA LEU A 178 5.23 -7.42 -12.82
C LEU A 178 5.11 -7.38 -14.35
N TYR A 179 4.47 -6.31 -14.84
CA TYR A 179 4.31 -6.07 -16.29
C TYR A 179 3.75 -7.30 -17.03
N TYR A 180 2.69 -7.88 -16.46
CA TYR A 180 2.02 -9.09 -17.00
C TYR A 180 2.94 -10.32 -17.08
N GLY A 181 3.89 -10.46 -16.17
CA GLY A 181 4.81 -11.61 -16.12
C GLY A 181 6.01 -11.48 -17.07
N ASN A 182 6.30 -10.27 -17.54
CA ASN A 182 7.51 -9.98 -18.31
C ASN A 182 8.73 -9.75 -17.42
N GLN A 183 8.50 -9.38 -16.15
CA GLN A 183 9.55 -9.23 -15.14
C GLN A 183 9.13 -9.86 -13.83
N TYR A 184 10.10 -10.34 -13.07
CA TYR A 184 9.89 -10.93 -11.76
C TYR A 184 10.83 -10.27 -10.76
N PHE A 185 10.27 -9.84 -9.63
CA PHE A 185 11.02 -9.18 -8.58
C PHE A 185 10.91 -9.97 -7.28
N LEU A 186 12.05 -10.22 -6.65
CA LEU A 186 12.14 -10.66 -5.26
C LEU A 186 11.91 -9.46 -4.35
N PHE A 187 11.01 -9.61 -3.39
CA PHE A 187 10.82 -8.69 -2.28
C PHE A 187 11.18 -9.41 -0.99
N LEU A 188 12.20 -8.93 -0.31
CA LEU A 188 12.62 -9.44 0.99
C LEU A 188 12.16 -8.48 2.08
N TYR A 189 11.44 -9.00 3.05
CA TYR A 189 10.85 -8.25 4.17
C TYR A 189 11.36 -8.76 5.50
N ARG A 190 11.46 -7.85 6.47
CA ARG A 190 11.58 -8.18 7.89
C ARG A 190 10.22 -7.99 8.55
N GLU A 191 9.70 -9.05 9.16
CA GLU A 191 8.34 -9.09 9.68
C GLU A 191 8.33 -9.04 11.21
N TYR A 192 7.53 -8.13 11.77
CA TYR A 192 7.30 -7.98 13.20
C TYR A 192 5.87 -8.40 13.54
N ALA A 193 5.70 -9.22 14.59
CA ALA A 193 4.44 -9.82 14.97
C ALA A 193 3.81 -9.19 16.25
N ASP A 194 4.57 -8.47 17.06
CA ASP A 194 4.01 -7.69 18.18
C ASP A 194 3.62 -6.30 17.70
N VAL A 195 2.36 -6.17 17.28
CA VAL A 195 1.75 -4.92 16.80
C VAL A 195 0.55 -4.61 17.67
N ARG A 196 0.54 -3.46 18.35
CA ARG A 196 -0.50 -3.10 19.30
C ARG A 196 -1.32 -1.92 18.81
N LEU A 197 -2.63 -1.96 19.04
CA LEU A 197 -3.54 -0.86 18.74
C LEU A 197 -3.32 0.25 19.78
N VAL A 198 -3.02 1.46 19.30
CA VAL A 198 -2.82 2.66 20.12
C VAL A 198 -4.05 3.54 20.11
N GLY A 199 -4.69 3.64 18.95
CA GLY A 199 -5.88 4.47 18.85
C GLY A 199 -6.57 4.38 17.50
N ALA A 200 -7.87 4.65 17.53
CA ALA A 200 -8.68 4.81 16.34
C ALA A 200 -9.89 5.70 16.68
N PRO A 201 -10.26 6.61 15.78
CA PRO A 201 -11.50 7.36 15.94
C PRO A 201 -12.71 6.44 15.82
N PRO A 202 -13.89 6.86 16.31
CA PRO A 202 -15.13 6.15 16.04
C PRO A 202 -15.41 6.05 14.53
N SER A 203 -16.13 5.01 14.10
CA SER A 203 -16.46 4.79 12.68
C SER A 203 -17.24 5.96 12.06
N SER A 204 -17.94 6.76 12.88
CA SER A 204 -18.59 8.01 12.43
C SER A 204 -17.59 9.05 11.88
N ILE A 205 -16.31 8.94 12.25
CA ILE A 205 -15.21 9.74 11.73
C ILE A 205 -14.39 8.90 10.75
N GLY A 206 -13.95 7.71 11.16
CA GLY A 206 -13.06 6.83 10.39
C GLY A 206 -13.68 6.29 9.11
N LYS A 207 -14.99 6.25 9.02
CA LYS A 207 -15.77 5.85 7.84
C LYS A 207 -16.85 6.89 7.47
N PHE A 208 -16.61 8.16 7.72
CA PHE A 208 -17.55 9.22 7.38
C PHE A 208 -17.86 9.23 5.87
N GLY A 209 -19.15 9.36 5.52
CA GLY A 209 -19.61 9.34 4.14
C GLY A 209 -19.66 7.92 3.51
N GLY A 210 -19.12 6.90 4.19
CA GLY A 210 -19.16 5.52 3.75
C GLY A 210 -18.66 5.32 2.32
N ASP A 211 -19.35 4.45 1.58
CA ASP A 211 -18.98 4.16 0.18
C ASP A 211 -19.37 5.28 -0.78
N THR A 212 -20.35 6.12 -0.41
CA THR A 212 -20.82 7.24 -1.24
C THR A 212 -19.73 8.29 -1.45
N ASP A 213 -18.97 8.63 -0.39
CA ASP A 213 -17.91 9.62 -0.47
C ASP A 213 -16.54 9.03 -0.84
N ASN A 214 -16.41 7.71 -0.94
CA ASN A 214 -15.13 7.04 -1.13
C ASN A 214 -14.66 7.41 -2.53
N TRP A 215 -14.87 7.87 -3.43
CA TRP A 215 -14.32 8.25 -4.73
C TRP A 215 -14.65 9.71 -5.08
N MET A 216 -15.11 10.46 -4.07
CA MET A 216 -15.53 11.83 -4.24
C MET A 216 -14.48 12.80 -3.70
N TRP A 217 -14.44 13.99 -4.25
CA TRP A 217 -13.69 15.12 -3.77
C TRP A 217 -14.64 16.32 -3.51
N PRO A 218 -14.47 17.04 -2.41
CA PRO A 218 -13.52 16.86 -1.31
C PRO A 218 -13.89 15.68 -0.39
N ARG A 219 -12.87 15.11 0.27
CA ARG A 219 -13.02 14.04 1.27
C ARG A 219 -13.07 14.63 2.67
N HIS A 220 -14.04 14.19 3.48
CA HIS A 220 -14.21 14.63 4.87
C HIS A 220 -13.97 13.51 5.89
N THR A 221 -13.66 12.31 5.42
CA THR A 221 -13.40 11.14 6.26
C THR A 221 -12.08 11.30 7.00
N GLY A 222 -12.06 11.02 8.29
CA GLY A 222 -10.85 10.82 9.09
C GLY A 222 -10.43 9.35 9.09
N ASP A 223 -10.12 8.79 7.91
CA ASP A 223 -9.81 7.38 7.73
C ASP A 223 -8.39 7.06 8.19
N PHE A 224 -8.18 7.04 9.51
CA PHE A 224 -6.89 6.69 10.11
C PHE A 224 -7.05 5.79 11.33
N SER A 225 -6.02 5.03 11.64
CA SER A 225 -5.83 4.31 12.89
C SER A 225 -4.35 4.28 13.26
N MET A 226 -4.07 4.11 14.55
CA MET A 226 -2.74 4.19 15.11
C MET A 226 -2.38 2.86 15.76
N PHE A 227 -1.20 2.38 15.44
CA PHE A 227 -0.62 1.17 16.02
C PHE A 227 0.80 1.46 16.51
N ARG A 228 1.36 0.54 17.26
CA ARG A 228 2.79 0.56 17.62
C ARG A 228 3.39 -0.81 17.37
N VAL A 229 4.56 -0.78 16.75
CA VAL A 229 5.38 -1.96 16.56
C VAL A 229 6.27 -2.14 17.79
N TYR A 230 6.33 -3.37 18.30
CA TYR A 230 7.19 -3.79 19.39
C TYR A 230 8.21 -4.80 18.90
N ALA A 231 9.34 -4.86 19.58
CA ALA A 231 10.47 -5.72 19.28
C ALA A 231 11.04 -6.28 20.59
N ASP A 232 11.94 -7.26 20.50
CA ASP A 232 12.75 -7.66 21.64
C ASP A 232 13.70 -6.52 22.10
N LYS A 233 14.42 -6.73 23.19
CA LYS A 233 15.34 -5.73 23.77
C LYS A 233 16.49 -5.34 22.82
N ASP A 234 16.83 -6.23 21.89
CA ASP A 234 17.85 -6.05 20.87
C ASP A 234 17.30 -5.46 19.57
N ASN A 235 16.02 -5.08 19.57
CA ASN A 235 15.29 -4.52 18.43
C ASN A 235 15.00 -5.52 17.28
N ASN A 236 15.03 -6.82 17.57
CA ASN A 236 14.70 -7.85 16.59
C ASN A 236 13.21 -8.19 16.59
N PRO A 237 12.70 -8.76 15.50
CA PRO A 237 11.35 -9.31 15.46
C PRO A 237 11.11 -10.34 16.56
N ALA A 238 9.97 -10.21 17.24
CA ALA A 238 9.52 -11.10 18.29
C ALA A 238 8.01 -11.29 18.24
N GLU A 239 7.55 -12.43 18.75
CA GLU A 239 6.14 -12.64 19.09
C GLU A 239 5.76 -11.75 20.28
N TYR A 240 4.45 -11.57 20.50
CA TYR A 240 3.98 -10.78 21.64
C TYR A 240 4.58 -11.24 22.97
N SER A 241 5.12 -10.29 23.69
CA SER A 241 5.57 -10.45 25.08
C SER A 241 5.41 -9.14 25.84
N GLU A 242 5.09 -9.23 27.14
CA GLU A 242 5.08 -8.04 28.01
C GLU A 242 6.47 -7.42 28.17
N ASP A 243 7.53 -8.21 27.97
CA ASP A 243 8.92 -7.74 28.02
C ASP A 243 9.38 -7.00 26.76
N ASN A 244 8.61 -7.05 25.68
CA ASN A 244 8.97 -6.36 24.46
C ASN A 244 8.93 -4.85 24.65
N VAL A 245 9.81 -4.18 23.91
CA VAL A 245 9.95 -2.72 23.92
C VAL A 245 9.50 -2.12 22.59
N PRO A 246 9.13 -0.83 22.55
CA PRO A 246 8.83 -0.18 21.28
C PRO A 246 9.97 -0.32 20.29
N TYR A 247 9.64 -0.72 19.06
CA TYR A 247 10.59 -0.82 17.96
C TYR A 247 11.25 0.53 17.66
N ARG A 248 12.55 0.52 17.45
CA ARG A 248 13.34 1.68 17.07
C ARG A 248 13.66 1.64 15.58
N PRO A 249 12.90 2.36 14.74
CA PRO A 249 13.08 2.32 13.29
C PRO A 249 14.37 3.04 12.85
N LYS A 250 14.93 2.58 11.72
CA LYS A 250 16.05 3.28 11.05
C LYS A 250 15.63 4.67 10.54
N LYS A 251 14.37 4.81 10.17
CA LYS A 251 13.76 6.05 9.66
C LYS A 251 12.30 6.14 10.08
N TYR A 252 11.83 7.35 10.30
CA TYR A 252 10.39 7.66 10.49
C TYR A 252 10.07 9.01 9.85
N PHE A 253 8.82 9.21 9.48
CA PHE A 253 8.33 10.48 8.94
C PHE A 253 8.08 11.49 10.05
N ARG A 254 8.51 12.72 9.80
CA ARG A 254 8.08 13.86 10.61
C ARG A 254 6.83 14.45 9.99
N ILE A 255 5.78 14.57 10.79
CA ILE A 255 4.52 15.17 10.34
C ILE A 255 4.75 16.66 10.14
N SER A 256 4.53 17.15 8.92
CA SER A 256 4.59 18.57 8.60
C SER A 256 3.27 19.25 8.98
N THR A 257 3.33 20.29 9.78
CA THR A 257 2.17 21.16 10.10
C THR A 257 2.06 22.34 9.15
N LYS A 258 3.02 22.50 8.21
CA LYS A 258 3.00 23.57 7.20
C LYS A 258 1.88 23.39 6.18
N GLY A 259 1.47 22.14 5.92
CA GLY A 259 0.55 21.81 4.84
C GLY A 259 1.23 21.88 3.47
N VAL A 260 0.42 21.86 2.41
CA VAL A 260 0.82 21.94 1.01
C VAL A 260 0.11 23.10 0.32
N GLN A 261 0.71 23.66 -0.71
CA GLN A 261 0.16 24.74 -1.53
C GLN A 261 0.04 24.24 -2.98
N GLU A 262 -0.78 24.93 -3.76
CA GLU A 262 -0.85 24.67 -5.20
C GLU A 262 0.54 24.84 -5.84
N GLY A 263 0.97 23.86 -6.63
CA GLY A 263 2.29 23.81 -7.26
C GLY A 263 3.40 23.17 -6.41
N ASP A 264 3.12 22.80 -5.14
CA ASP A 264 4.08 21.99 -4.37
C ASP A 264 4.15 20.57 -4.93
N PHE A 265 5.37 20.02 -4.98
CA PHE A 265 5.57 18.62 -5.33
C PHE A 265 5.06 17.71 -4.21
N THR A 266 4.21 16.74 -4.58
CA THR A 266 3.73 15.70 -3.68
C THR A 266 3.85 14.33 -4.33
N PHE A 267 4.01 13.28 -3.55
CA PHE A 267 3.96 11.90 -4.02
C PHE A 267 3.43 10.97 -2.94
N ILE A 268 2.95 9.81 -3.34
CA ILE A 268 2.51 8.74 -2.44
C ILE A 268 3.57 7.64 -2.49
N TYR A 269 3.96 7.14 -1.31
CA TYR A 269 4.90 6.04 -1.18
C TYR A 269 4.26 4.91 -0.37
N GLY A 270 4.24 3.72 -0.91
CA GLY A 270 3.63 2.59 -0.22
C GLY A 270 3.43 1.36 -1.09
N PHE A 271 2.50 0.52 -0.65
CA PHE A 271 2.14 -0.75 -1.27
C PHE A 271 0.76 -0.61 -1.92
N PRO A 272 0.69 -0.21 -3.18
CA PRO A 272 -0.58 -0.02 -3.88
C PRO A 272 -1.26 -1.35 -4.13
N GLY A 273 -2.57 -1.30 -4.34
CA GLY A 273 -3.34 -2.42 -4.85
C GLY A 273 -3.00 -2.72 -6.32
N ARG A 274 -3.91 -3.46 -6.98
CA ARG A 274 -3.76 -3.80 -8.39
C ARG A 274 -4.38 -2.72 -9.27
N THR A 275 -3.67 -2.30 -10.34
CA THR A 275 -4.24 -1.51 -11.42
C THR A 275 -4.41 -2.35 -12.69
N GLN A 276 -5.27 -1.84 -13.60
CA GLN A 276 -5.48 -2.39 -14.92
C GLN A 276 -5.25 -1.31 -15.99
N GLU A 277 -4.31 -0.43 -15.73
CA GLU A 277 -3.88 0.59 -16.68
C GLU A 277 -3.28 -0.05 -17.93
N TYR A 278 -3.50 0.54 -19.09
CA TYR A 278 -2.99 0.09 -20.39
C TYR A 278 -3.44 -1.30 -20.86
N ILE A 279 -4.63 -1.73 -20.49
CA ILE A 279 -5.21 -2.94 -21.08
C ILE A 279 -5.77 -2.63 -22.48
N HIS A 280 -5.71 -3.61 -23.36
CA HIS A 280 -6.26 -3.50 -24.72
C HIS A 280 -7.81 -3.54 -24.72
N SER A 281 -8.42 -3.08 -25.82
CA SER A 281 -9.87 -2.93 -25.95
C SER A 281 -10.67 -4.22 -25.67
N GLU A 282 -10.15 -5.39 -26.06
CA GLU A 282 -10.80 -6.67 -25.76
C GLU A 282 -10.83 -6.99 -24.27
N GLY A 283 -9.78 -6.61 -23.54
CA GLY A 283 -9.74 -6.71 -22.09
C GLY A 283 -10.79 -5.81 -21.42
N VAL A 284 -10.95 -4.57 -21.91
CA VAL A 284 -12.01 -3.65 -21.45
C VAL A 284 -13.39 -4.25 -21.71
N ARG A 285 -13.63 -4.75 -22.92
CA ARG A 285 -14.89 -5.38 -23.32
C ARG A 285 -15.23 -6.59 -22.43
N TYR A 286 -14.25 -7.43 -22.16
CA TYR A 286 -14.46 -8.56 -21.24
C TYR A 286 -14.88 -8.11 -19.84
N ILE A 287 -14.28 -7.03 -19.30
CA ILE A 287 -14.66 -6.48 -18.00
C ILE A 287 -16.10 -5.97 -18.04
N GLU A 288 -16.45 -5.18 -19.05
CA GLU A 288 -17.75 -4.54 -19.19
C GLU A 288 -18.87 -5.55 -19.46
N GLU A 289 -18.67 -6.48 -20.39
CA GLU A 289 -19.72 -7.39 -20.88
C GLU A 289 -19.82 -8.69 -20.06
N THR A 290 -18.77 -9.11 -19.36
CA THR A 290 -18.73 -10.39 -18.67
C THR A 290 -18.36 -10.26 -17.20
N GLY A 291 -17.22 -9.67 -16.90
CA GLY A 291 -16.65 -9.63 -15.55
C GLY A 291 -17.53 -8.86 -14.56
N ASP A 292 -17.90 -7.65 -14.89
CA ASP A 292 -18.68 -6.79 -14.01
C ASP A 292 -20.14 -7.19 -13.90
N PRO A 293 -20.86 -7.59 -14.96
CA PRO A 293 -22.22 -8.14 -14.83
C PRO A 293 -22.28 -9.34 -13.86
N HIS A 294 -21.34 -10.28 -13.94
CA HIS A 294 -21.30 -11.42 -13.01
C HIS A 294 -21.01 -10.99 -11.57
N LYS A 295 -20.06 -10.08 -11.36
CA LYS A 295 -19.75 -9.54 -10.02
C LYS A 295 -20.95 -8.82 -9.42
N ILE A 296 -21.64 -8.00 -10.20
CA ILE A 296 -22.83 -7.26 -9.78
C ILE A 296 -23.94 -8.24 -9.37
N ALA A 297 -24.25 -9.21 -10.22
CA ALA A 297 -25.29 -10.20 -9.94
C ALA A 297 -25.01 -10.98 -8.64
N LEU A 298 -23.78 -11.48 -8.46
CA LEU A 298 -23.39 -12.23 -7.26
C LEU A 298 -23.40 -11.37 -6.00
N ARG A 299 -22.92 -10.15 -6.09
CA ARG A 299 -22.90 -9.19 -4.96
C ARG A 299 -24.30 -8.77 -4.56
N THR A 300 -25.18 -8.49 -5.53
CA THR A 300 -26.60 -8.18 -5.28
C THR A 300 -27.28 -9.32 -4.54
N LEU A 301 -27.16 -10.55 -5.05
CA LEU A 301 -27.73 -11.72 -4.38
C LEU A 301 -27.20 -11.87 -2.94
N ARG A 302 -25.90 -11.72 -2.74
CA ARG A 302 -25.29 -11.79 -1.42
C ARG A 302 -25.82 -10.72 -0.47
N LEU A 303 -25.92 -9.48 -0.93
CA LEU A 303 -26.43 -8.36 -0.14
C LEU A 303 -27.91 -8.57 0.21
N ASP A 304 -28.73 -9.05 -0.71
CA ASP A 304 -30.14 -9.34 -0.46
C ASP A 304 -30.32 -10.42 0.61
N ILE A 305 -29.51 -11.47 0.58
CA ILE A 305 -29.52 -12.52 1.61
C ILE A 305 -29.11 -11.93 2.98
N MET A 306 -28.01 -11.16 3.02
CA MET A 306 -27.53 -10.55 4.25
C MET A 306 -28.57 -9.58 4.84
N ASN A 307 -29.11 -8.67 4.03
CA ASN A 307 -30.11 -7.70 4.46
C ASN A 307 -31.38 -8.38 4.99
N ARG A 308 -31.85 -9.46 4.33
CA ARG A 308 -33.01 -10.23 4.79
C ARG A 308 -32.82 -10.81 6.20
N HIS A 309 -31.62 -11.30 6.50
CA HIS A 309 -31.35 -11.89 7.81
C HIS A 309 -31.02 -10.85 8.88
N GLN A 310 -30.30 -9.80 8.52
CA GLN A 310 -29.96 -8.71 9.46
C GLN A 310 -31.18 -7.88 9.88
N SER A 311 -32.17 -7.71 9.00
CA SER A 311 -33.40 -6.98 9.31
C SER A 311 -34.35 -7.76 10.23
N GLN A 312 -34.06 -9.01 10.55
CA GLN A 312 -34.85 -9.87 11.45
C GLN A 312 -34.28 -9.93 12.88
N SER A 313 -33.12 -9.35 13.09
CA SER A 313 -32.44 -9.23 14.38
C SER A 313 -32.51 -7.80 14.92
#